data_e028c0db80629b6031055e10ea2ecad3
#
_entry.id   e028c0db80629b6031055e10ea2ecad3
#
_cell.length_a   1.000
_cell.length_b   1.000
_cell.length_c   1.000
_cell.angle_alpha   90.00
_cell.angle_beta   90.00
_cell.angle_gamma   90.00
#
_symmetry.space_group_name_H-M   'P 1'
#
loop_
_entity.id
_entity.type
_entity.pdbx_description
1 polymer ?
#
loop_
_entity_poly.entity_id
_entity_poly.type
_entity_poly.pdbx_seq_one_letter_code
_entity_poly.pdbx_strand_id
1 'polypeptide(L)'
;DFTNPNWPERIEHVIHQAEYFGSCGDRVKGLIFAGSLEEARAAAAAFTRAGHPAIALDGQTAQDEREAAIERLTHGMGPNRLEYIATVDIFNEGVDIPEVNQILMLRRTESAIVFVQQLGRGLRRAADKEYVIVLDFIGNYEKNYLIATALSDDRSYSKEKLRRFVTTGAECIPGASSIHFDEVARSRIYRAIDSASLNSVRLLLDAYKLLKYKLGRIPELADFEEHASIDASKFLLRKGSSYYDFLVKYEPDYSERLSDAAVKRLRWCSNHLGSALRPSEALVLQAVLEGRSDLRAALIEKLSAEPYSFKASPAHLRNVECVMTAKFERTAND
;
A
#
# COMPACT_ATOMS: atom_id res chain seq x y z
N ASP A 1 4.15 -7.33 -23.89
CA ASP A 1 2.75 -6.88 -23.95
C ASP A 1 1.85 -8.03 -23.49
N PHE A 2 1.34 -7.92 -22.24
CA PHE A 2 0.58 -9.01 -21.59
C PHE A 2 -0.85 -9.18 -22.13
N THR A 3 -1.26 -8.38 -23.09
CA THR A 3 -2.51 -8.54 -23.85
C THR A 3 -2.30 -9.25 -25.19
N ASN A 4 -1.05 -9.63 -25.52
CA ASN A 4 -0.71 -10.23 -26.80
C ASN A 4 -0.81 -11.76 -26.75
N PRO A 5 -1.38 -12.44 -27.76
CA PRO A 5 -1.56 -13.89 -27.79
C PRO A 5 -0.28 -14.74 -27.83
N ASN A 6 0.91 -14.14 -27.79
CA ASN A 6 2.19 -14.85 -27.88
C ASN A 6 2.66 -15.34 -26.48
N TRP A 7 1.80 -16.10 -25.81
CA TRP A 7 2.08 -16.72 -24.52
C TRP A 7 3.39 -17.55 -24.48
N PRO A 8 3.75 -18.33 -25.51
CA PRO A 8 4.98 -19.10 -25.53
C PRO A 8 6.25 -18.25 -25.36
N GLU A 9 6.41 -17.19 -26.15
CA GLU A 9 7.60 -16.31 -26.06
C GLU A 9 7.69 -15.58 -24.72
N ARG A 10 6.54 -15.23 -24.17
CA ARG A 10 6.45 -14.56 -22.89
C ARG A 10 6.93 -15.46 -21.75
N ILE A 11 6.47 -16.71 -21.70
CA ILE A 11 6.85 -17.63 -20.62
C ILE A 11 8.32 -18.05 -20.72
N GLU A 12 8.87 -18.17 -21.93
CA GLU A 12 10.29 -18.39 -22.14
C GLU A 12 11.13 -17.23 -21.58
N HIS A 13 10.70 -15.98 -21.80
CA HIS A 13 11.33 -14.82 -21.19
C HIS A 13 11.27 -14.87 -19.66
N VAL A 14 10.13 -15.25 -19.08
CA VAL A 14 9.98 -15.40 -17.62
C VAL A 14 10.94 -16.44 -17.07
N ILE A 15 11.05 -17.61 -17.71
CA ILE A 15 11.97 -18.67 -17.33
C ILE A 15 13.41 -18.17 -17.39
N HIS A 16 13.80 -17.57 -18.50
CA HIS A 16 15.15 -17.01 -18.66
C HIS A 16 15.49 -15.98 -17.58
N GLN A 17 14.55 -15.08 -17.22
CA GLN A 17 14.77 -14.11 -16.15
C GLN A 17 14.85 -14.79 -14.77
N ALA A 18 14.03 -15.81 -14.51
CA ALA A 18 14.05 -16.57 -13.27
C ALA A 18 15.41 -17.28 -13.07
N GLU A 19 15.95 -17.87 -14.13
CA GLU A 19 17.28 -18.50 -14.15
C GLU A 19 18.40 -17.46 -14.00
N TYR A 20 18.32 -16.33 -14.72
CA TYR A 20 19.33 -15.28 -14.71
C TYR A 20 19.51 -14.66 -13.32
N PHE A 21 18.41 -14.32 -12.64
CA PHE A 21 18.47 -13.75 -11.30
C PHE A 21 18.68 -14.80 -10.21
N GLY A 22 18.34 -16.07 -10.48
CA GLY A 22 18.53 -17.18 -9.56
C GLY A 22 17.72 -17.07 -8.27
N SER A 23 18.26 -17.66 -7.21
CA SER A 23 17.65 -17.66 -5.87
C SER A 23 18.75 -17.79 -4.80
N CYS A 24 18.45 -17.45 -3.54
CA CYS A 24 19.33 -17.80 -2.44
C CYS A 24 19.16 -19.26 -2.01
N GLY A 25 20.16 -19.83 -1.35
CA GLY A 25 20.16 -21.23 -0.86
C GLY A 25 20.47 -22.26 -1.93
N ASP A 26 20.33 -23.54 -1.57
CA ASP A 26 20.80 -24.66 -2.40
C ASP A 26 19.91 -24.94 -3.62
N ARG A 27 18.66 -24.46 -3.61
CA ARG A 27 17.71 -24.69 -4.69
C ARG A 27 16.60 -23.64 -4.72
N VAL A 28 15.97 -23.52 -5.86
CA VAL A 28 14.77 -22.69 -6.02
C VAL A 28 13.60 -23.29 -5.25
N LYS A 29 12.90 -22.43 -4.50
CA LYS A 29 11.60 -22.68 -3.90
C LYS A 29 10.71 -21.50 -4.30
N GLY A 30 10.10 -21.60 -5.49
CA GLY A 30 9.48 -20.50 -6.19
C GLY A 30 7.96 -20.51 -6.12
N LEU A 31 7.35 -19.31 -6.06
CA LEU A 31 5.93 -19.09 -6.29
C LEU A 31 5.71 -18.30 -7.57
N ILE A 32 4.76 -18.74 -8.38
CA ILE A 32 4.31 -18.03 -9.60
C ILE A 32 2.88 -17.58 -9.40
N PHE A 33 2.65 -16.27 -9.35
CA PHE A 33 1.32 -15.67 -9.27
C PHE A 33 0.79 -15.38 -10.67
N ALA A 34 -0.16 -16.17 -11.14
CA ALA A 34 -0.79 -16.04 -12.45
C ALA A 34 -2.14 -15.30 -12.39
N GLY A 35 -2.56 -14.75 -13.52
CA GLY A 35 -3.83 -14.01 -13.64
C GLY A 35 -5.06 -14.92 -13.82
N SER A 36 -4.85 -16.15 -14.28
CA SER A 36 -5.90 -17.15 -14.46
C SER A 36 -5.36 -18.55 -14.23
N LEU A 37 -6.26 -19.52 -13.99
CA LEU A 37 -5.90 -20.92 -13.84
C LEU A 37 -5.27 -21.50 -15.10
N GLU A 38 -5.72 -21.07 -16.27
CA GLU A 38 -5.13 -21.46 -17.56
C GLU A 38 -3.67 -20.98 -17.65
N GLU A 39 -3.41 -19.71 -17.29
CA GLU A 39 -2.05 -19.17 -17.21
C GLU A 39 -1.18 -19.93 -16.20
N ALA A 40 -1.71 -20.24 -15.01
CA ALA A 40 -0.98 -21.00 -13.99
C ALA A 40 -0.58 -22.39 -14.49
N ARG A 41 -1.52 -23.11 -15.13
CA ARG A 41 -1.26 -24.44 -15.72
C ARG A 41 -0.25 -24.37 -16.87
N ALA A 42 -0.39 -23.37 -17.75
CA ALA A 42 0.53 -23.16 -18.86
C ALA A 42 1.95 -22.83 -18.37
N ALA A 43 2.06 -21.98 -17.34
CA ALA A 43 3.34 -21.66 -16.70
C ALA A 43 3.97 -22.90 -16.07
N ALA A 44 3.24 -23.66 -15.25
CA ALA A 44 3.76 -24.87 -14.61
C ALA A 44 4.24 -25.90 -15.64
N ALA A 45 3.49 -26.12 -16.73
CA ALA A 45 3.88 -27.01 -17.81
C ALA A 45 5.14 -26.51 -18.56
N ALA A 46 5.27 -25.20 -18.78
CA ALA A 46 6.44 -24.64 -19.45
C ALA A 46 7.70 -24.74 -18.58
N PHE A 47 7.62 -24.39 -17.30
CA PHE A 47 8.71 -24.54 -16.33
C PHE A 47 9.17 -26.00 -16.23
N THR A 48 8.22 -26.95 -16.14
CA THR A 48 8.55 -28.38 -16.09
C THR A 48 9.27 -28.83 -17.35
N ARG A 49 8.85 -28.37 -18.55
CA ARG A 49 9.55 -28.69 -19.81
C ARG A 49 10.96 -28.08 -19.88
N ALA A 50 11.18 -26.95 -19.24
CA ALA A 50 12.49 -26.31 -19.15
C ALA A 50 13.41 -26.97 -18.11
N GLY A 51 12.93 -28.00 -17.39
CA GLY A 51 13.72 -28.70 -16.37
C GLY A 51 13.46 -28.25 -14.93
N HIS A 52 12.50 -27.38 -14.71
CA HIS A 52 12.09 -26.87 -13.40
C HIS A 52 10.77 -27.52 -12.99
N PRO A 53 10.74 -28.57 -12.17
CA PRO A 53 9.51 -29.24 -11.77
C PRO A 53 8.52 -28.29 -11.13
N ALA A 54 7.36 -28.13 -11.73
CA ALA A 54 6.34 -27.17 -11.30
C ALA A 54 4.93 -27.77 -11.38
N ILE A 55 4.03 -27.32 -10.51
CA ILE A 55 2.61 -27.65 -10.54
C ILE A 55 1.76 -26.39 -10.44
N ALA A 56 0.52 -26.47 -10.91
CA ALA A 56 -0.47 -25.42 -10.71
C ALA A 56 -1.48 -25.85 -9.64
N LEU A 57 -1.80 -24.93 -8.73
CA LEU A 57 -2.83 -25.11 -7.71
C LEU A 57 -3.90 -24.03 -7.86
N ASP A 58 -5.15 -24.36 -7.53
CA ASP A 58 -6.28 -23.44 -7.58
C ASP A 58 -7.14 -23.46 -6.29
N GLY A 59 -8.16 -22.60 -6.23
CA GLY A 59 -9.06 -22.50 -5.08
C GLY A 59 -9.87 -23.78 -4.78
N GLN A 60 -9.97 -24.70 -5.76
CA GLN A 60 -10.68 -25.96 -5.63
C GLN A 60 -9.75 -27.12 -5.27
N THR A 61 -8.43 -26.93 -5.31
CA THR A 61 -7.47 -27.94 -4.90
C THR A 61 -7.68 -28.31 -3.42
N ALA A 62 -7.79 -29.59 -3.12
CA ALA A 62 -8.00 -30.08 -1.77
C ALA A 62 -6.84 -29.69 -0.83
N GLN A 63 -7.15 -29.56 0.46
CA GLN A 63 -6.17 -29.07 1.43
C GLN A 63 -4.95 -30.01 1.57
N ASP A 64 -5.20 -31.31 1.57
CA ASP A 64 -4.14 -32.33 1.60
C ASP A 64 -3.24 -32.30 0.37
N GLU A 65 -3.77 -32.05 -0.81
CA GLU A 65 -3.00 -31.87 -2.03
C GLU A 65 -2.13 -30.61 -1.98
N ARG A 66 -2.65 -29.51 -1.40
CA ARG A 66 -1.89 -28.27 -1.19
C ARG A 66 -0.73 -28.49 -0.23
N GLU A 67 -0.99 -29.16 0.90
CA GLU A 67 0.03 -29.47 1.91
C GLU A 67 1.10 -30.40 1.33
N ALA A 68 0.71 -31.43 0.57
CA ALA A 68 1.65 -32.29 -0.15
C ALA A 68 2.51 -31.53 -1.17
N ALA A 69 1.93 -30.56 -1.88
CA ALA A 69 2.68 -29.72 -2.81
C ALA A 69 3.68 -28.82 -2.10
N ILE A 70 3.31 -28.22 -0.98
CA ILE A 70 4.20 -27.41 -0.15
C ILE A 70 5.34 -28.25 0.40
N GLU A 71 5.06 -29.43 0.92
CA GLU A 71 6.09 -30.36 1.40
C GLU A 71 7.08 -30.75 0.29
N ARG A 72 6.60 -30.99 -0.92
CA ARG A 72 7.46 -31.26 -2.09
C ARG A 72 8.30 -30.05 -2.49
N LEU A 73 7.77 -28.83 -2.36
CA LEU A 73 8.48 -27.58 -2.63
C LEU A 73 9.57 -27.34 -1.57
N THR A 74 9.24 -27.52 -0.29
CA THR A 74 10.13 -27.17 0.83
C THR A 74 11.13 -28.27 1.15
N HIS A 75 10.72 -29.54 1.19
CA HIS A 75 11.53 -30.68 1.63
C HIS A 75 11.68 -31.80 0.58
N GLY A 76 10.97 -31.75 -0.57
CA GLY A 76 11.04 -32.78 -1.60
C GLY A 76 12.44 -33.01 -2.14
N MET A 77 12.79 -34.28 -2.38
CA MET A 77 14.08 -34.69 -2.92
C MET A 77 13.90 -35.59 -4.18
N GLY A 78 14.92 -35.59 -5.04
CA GLY A 78 14.93 -36.42 -6.24
C GLY A 78 13.71 -36.16 -7.15
N PRO A 79 13.08 -37.24 -7.68
CA PRO A 79 11.93 -37.08 -8.59
C PRO A 79 10.67 -36.45 -7.98
N ASN A 80 10.58 -36.49 -6.66
CA ASN A 80 9.43 -35.91 -5.93
C ASN A 80 9.58 -34.42 -5.63
N ARG A 81 10.71 -33.81 -6.00
CA ARG A 81 10.99 -32.39 -5.77
C ARG A 81 10.12 -31.50 -6.65
N LEU A 82 9.65 -30.40 -6.08
CA LEU A 82 9.14 -29.24 -6.83
C LEU A 82 10.11 -28.07 -6.69
N GLU A 83 10.18 -27.24 -7.73
CA GLU A 83 10.87 -25.97 -7.73
C GLU A 83 9.89 -24.80 -7.76
N TYR A 84 8.70 -24.98 -8.35
CA TYR A 84 7.70 -23.93 -8.41
C TYR A 84 6.29 -24.46 -8.14
N ILE A 85 5.50 -23.58 -7.51
CA ILE A 85 4.03 -23.71 -7.44
C ILE A 85 3.45 -22.47 -8.13
N ALA A 86 2.71 -22.71 -9.22
CA ALA A 86 1.94 -21.68 -9.91
C ALA A 86 0.52 -21.61 -9.33
N THR A 87 0.02 -20.41 -9.07
CA THR A 87 -1.25 -20.25 -8.36
C THR A 87 -2.03 -19.01 -8.81
N VAL A 88 -3.35 -19.07 -8.61
CA VAL A 88 -4.27 -17.95 -8.75
C VAL A 88 -4.98 -17.78 -7.41
N ASP A 89 -4.76 -16.67 -6.72
CA ASP A 89 -5.43 -16.22 -5.48
C ASP A 89 -5.43 -17.17 -4.25
N ILE A 90 -5.02 -18.43 -4.36
CA ILE A 90 -5.07 -19.39 -3.25
C ILE A 90 -4.19 -18.98 -2.08
N PHE A 91 -3.05 -18.38 -2.38
CA PHE A 91 -2.10 -17.92 -1.38
C PHE A 91 -2.36 -16.47 -0.93
N ASN A 92 -3.52 -15.88 -1.25
CA ASN A 92 -3.90 -14.58 -0.70
C ASN A 92 -4.27 -14.66 0.78
N GLU A 93 -4.75 -15.83 1.26
CA GLU A 93 -5.09 -16.07 2.67
C GLU A 93 -4.60 -17.45 3.15
N GLY A 94 -3.96 -17.50 4.30
CA GLY A 94 -3.78 -18.72 5.10
C GLY A 94 -2.60 -19.64 4.81
N VAL A 95 -1.88 -19.53 3.70
CA VAL A 95 -0.70 -20.40 3.45
C VAL A 95 0.59 -19.63 3.72
N ASP A 96 1.39 -20.17 4.62
CA ASP A 96 2.69 -19.64 5.03
C ASP A 96 3.81 -20.59 4.59
N ILE A 97 4.68 -20.10 3.69
CA ILE A 97 5.85 -20.86 3.23
C ILE A 97 7.08 -19.96 3.40
N PRO A 98 7.67 -19.89 4.60
CA PRO A 98 8.81 -19.04 4.88
C PRO A 98 10.03 -19.32 3.98
N GLU A 99 10.18 -20.56 3.49
CA GLU A 99 11.30 -21.02 2.69
C GLU A 99 11.28 -20.50 1.25
N VAL A 100 10.20 -19.87 0.79
CA VAL A 100 10.13 -19.30 -0.56
C VAL A 100 11.25 -18.28 -0.75
N ASN A 101 12.08 -18.51 -1.78
CA ASN A 101 13.24 -17.69 -2.11
C ASN A 101 13.17 -17.03 -3.49
N GLN A 102 12.13 -17.34 -4.28
CA GLN A 102 11.84 -16.66 -5.54
C GLN A 102 10.33 -16.46 -5.74
N ILE A 103 9.91 -15.29 -6.19
CA ILE A 103 8.51 -14.96 -6.50
C ILE A 103 8.44 -14.38 -7.90
N LEU A 104 7.57 -14.95 -8.74
CA LEU A 104 7.32 -14.50 -10.10
C LEU A 104 5.89 -13.97 -10.20
N MET A 105 5.75 -12.66 -10.48
CA MET A 105 4.47 -11.97 -10.57
C MET A 105 4.08 -11.84 -12.05
N LEU A 106 3.19 -12.72 -12.53
CA LEU A 106 2.67 -12.69 -13.90
C LEU A 106 1.30 -12.04 -14.00
N ARG A 107 0.61 -11.90 -12.87
CA ARG A 107 -0.74 -11.33 -12.81
C ARG A 107 -0.72 -9.81 -12.73
N ARG A 108 -1.81 -9.20 -13.20
CA ARG A 108 -2.06 -7.79 -13.00
C ARG A 108 -2.32 -7.51 -11.53
N THR A 109 -1.57 -6.59 -10.95
CA THR A 109 -1.81 -6.13 -9.59
C THR A 109 -2.66 -4.86 -9.64
N GLU A 110 -3.91 -4.97 -9.24
CA GLU A 110 -4.85 -3.85 -9.21
C GLU A 110 -4.88 -3.11 -7.87
N SER A 111 -4.19 -3.65 -6.86
CA SER A 111 -4.13 -3.11 -5.50
C SER A 111 -2.72 -3.19 -4.94
N ALA A 112 -2.22 -2.07 -4.43
CA ALA A 112 -0.96 -2.02 -3.69
C ALA A 112 -0.94 -2.97 -2.49
N ILE A 113 -2.08 -3.15 -1.81
CA ILE A 113 -2.22 -4.04 -0.65
C ILE A 113 -2.04 -5.50 -1.06
N VAL A 114 -2.68 -5.93 -2.16
CA VAL A 114 -2.54 -7.31 -2.67
C VAL A 114 -1.10 -7.58 -3.08
N PHE A 115 -0.44 -6.60 -3.72
CA PHE A 115 0.98 -6.70 -4.08
C PHE A 115 1.85 -6.93 -2.84
N VAL A 116 1.71 -6.08 -1.81
CA VAL A 116 2.47 -6.22 -0.55
C VAL A 116 2.16 -7.53 0.16
N GLN A 117 0.91 -7.99 0.15
CA GLN A 117 0.53 -9.28 0.75
C GLN A 117 1.20 -10.47 0.05
N GLN A 118 1.29 -10.43 -1.28
CA GLN A 118 1.98 -11.45 -2.06
C GLN A 118 3.49 -11.45 -1.81
N LEU A 119 4.10 -10.26 -1.76
CA LEU A 119 5.51 -10.10 -1.37
C LEU A 119 5.76 -10.61 0.06
N GLY A 120 4.90 -10.25 1.00
CA GLY A 120 5.06 -10.58 2.43
C GLY A 120 5.19 -12.08 2.71
N ARG A 121 4.68 -12.93 1.83
CA ARG A 121 4.82 -14.39 1.96
C ARG A 121 6.25 -14.88 1.74
N GLY A 122 6.97 -14.27 0.81
CA GLY A 122 8.38 -14.56 0.59
C GLY A 122 9.34 -13.76 1.46
N LEU A 123 8.87 -12.72 2.17
CA LEU A 123 9.73 -11.88 3.00
C LEU A 123 9.94 -12.42 4.43
N ARG A 124 9.31 -13.55 4.78
CA ARG A 124 9.52 -14.18 6.08
C ARG A 124 10.90 -14.82 6.19
N ARG A 125 11.45 -14.82 7.40
CA ARG A 125 12.77 -15.42 7.65
C ARG A 125 12.66 -16.95 7.73
N ALA A 126 13.61 -17.65 7.09
CA ALA A 126 13.82 -19.08 7.22
C ALA A 126 15.31 -19.34 7.42
N ALA A 127 15.66 -20.52 7.98
CA ALA A 127 17.02 -20.81 8.41
C ALA A 127 18.06 -20.72 7.26
N ASP A 128 17.67 -21.17 6.06
CA ASP A 128 18.56 -21.27 4.89
C ASP A 128 18.26 -20.21 3.82
N LYS A 129 17.61 -19.11 4.22
CA LYS A 129 17.22 -18.02 3.33
C LYS A 129 17.71 -16.66 3.81
N GLU A 130 18.65 -16.08 3.08
CA GLU A 130 19.18 -14.75 3.36
C GLU A 130 18.33 -13.64 2.71
N TYR A 131 17.80 -13.91 1.50
CA TYR A 131 16.98 -12.97 0.73
C TYR A 131 15.95 -13.71 -0.13
N VAL A 132 15.03 -12.94 -0.71
CA VAL A 132 14.10 -13.41 -1.73
C VAL A 132 14.26 -12.58 -2.99
N ILE A 133 14.26 -13.23 -4.15
CA ILE A 133 14.19 -12.58 -5.45
C ILE A 133 12.72 -12.43 -5.85
N VAL A 134 12.31 -11.22 -6.17
CA VAL A 134 10.96 -10.96 -6.69
C VAL A 134 11.09 -10.39 -8.09
N LEU A 135 10.52 -11.07 -9.06
CA LEU A 135 10.46 -10.64 -10.45
C LEU A 135 9.01 -10.28 -10.79
N ASP A 136 8.77 -9.00 -11.02
CA ASP A 136 7.48 -8.49 -11.45
C ASP A 136 7.51 -8.16 -12.93
N PHE A 137 6.77 -8.92 -13.72
CA PHE A 137 6.67 -8.75 -15.16
C PHE A 137 5.59 -7.73 -15.49
N ILE A 138 5.94 -6.44 -15.30
CA ILE A 138 5.05 -5.30 -15.50
C ILE A 138 4.55 -5.26 -16.94
N GLY A 139 3.25 -5.53 -17.10
CA GLY A 139 2.57 -5.43 -18.39
C GLY A 139 2.10 -4.00 -18.74
N ASN A 140 1.24 -3.88 -19.75
CA ASN A 140 0.54 -2.64 -20.09
C ASN A 140 -0.62 -2.38 -19.12
N TYR A 141 -0.33 -2.06 -17.86
CA TYR A 141 -1.36 -1.77 -16.88
C TYR A 141 -1.56 -0.27 -16.73
N GLU A 142 -2.79 0.17 -16.77
CA GLU A 142 -3.15 1.57 -16.55
C GLU A 142 -2.73 2.08 -15.16
N LYS A 143 -2.58 1.16 -14.19
CA LYS A 143 -2.29 1.47 -12.79
C LYS A 143 -0.89 1.05 -12.33
N ASN A 144 0.10 1.01 -13.22
CA ASN A 144 1.49 0.65 -12.86
C ASN A 144 2.08 1.52 -11.75
N TYR A 145 1.54 2.72 -11.51
CA TYR A 145 1.94 3.57 -10.38
C TYR A 145 1.64 2.95 -9.00
N LEU A 146 0.70 1.98 -8.90
CA LEU A 146 0.39 1.30 -7.65
C LEU A 146 1.57 0.49 -7.12
N ILE A 147 2.41 -0.06 -8.00
CA ILE A 147 3.63 -0.78 -7.61
C ILE A 147 4.60 0.19 -6.94
N ALA A 148 4.85 1.35 -7.56
CA ALA A 148 5.69 2.38 -6.97
C ALA A 148 5.12 2.89 -5.63
N THR A 149 3.79 3.06 -5.52
CA THR A 149 3.13 3.44 -4.27
C THR A 149 3.31 2.37 -3.19
N ALA A 150 3.12 1.09 -3.54
CA ALA A 150 3.24 -0.03 -2.61
C ALA A 150 4.66 -0.18 -2.05
N LEU A 151 5.66 0.02 -2.90
CA LEU A 151 7.07 -0.16 -2.55
C LEU A 151 7.68 1.06 -1.87
N SER A 152 7.19 2.28 -2.14
CA SER A 152 7.70 3.52 -1.54
C SER A 152 7.16 3.81 -0.16
N ASP A 153 6.13 3.09 0.30
CA ASP A 153 5.32 3.41 1.49
C ASP A 153 4.76 4.85 1.47
N ASP A 154 4.74 5.50 0.29
CA ASP A 154 4.20 6.86 0.14
C ASP A 154 2.69 6.83 -0.09
N ARG A 155 1.96 7.08 0.97
CA ARG A 155 0.49 7.13 0.98
C ARG A 155 -0.07 8.47 0.50
N SER A 156 0.79 9.45 0.27
CA SER A 156 0.38 10.77 -0.21
C SER A 156 -0.05 10.75 -1.68
N TYR A 157 0.29 9.70 -2.44
CA TYR A 157 0.07 9.61 -3.88
C TYR A 157 0.58 10.86 -4.63
N SER A 158 1.68 11.45 -4.16
CA SER A 158 2.32 12.57 -4.84
C SER A 158 3.03 12.09 -6.10
N LYS A 159 2.67 12.63 -7.27
CA LYS A 159 3.33 12.28 -8.53
C LYS A 159 4.84 12.54 -8.49
N GLU A 160 5.26 13.61 -7.83
CA GLU A 160 6.66 13.98 -7.69
C GLU A 160 7.43 12.96 -6.84
N LYS A 161 6.88 12.58 -5.68
CA LYS A 161 7.49 11.57 -4.81
C LYS A 161 7.56 10.21 -5.49
N LEU A 162 6.48 9.78 -6.16
CA LEU A 162 6.46 8.52 -6.91
C LEU A 162 7.49 8.51 -8.05
N ARG A 163 7.62 9.61 -8.80
CA ARG A 163 8.65 9.75 -9.83
C ARG A 163 10.05 9.67 -9.24
N ARG A 164 10.30 10.39 -8.15
CA ARG A 164 11.57 10.34 -7.43
C ARG A 164 11.89 8.91 -7.00
N PHE A 165 10.95 8.20 -6.39
CA PHE A 165 11.14 6.80 -6.00
C PHE A 165 11.52 5.90 -7.19
N VAL A 166 10.83 6.01 -8.32
CA VAL A 166 11.14 5.24 -9.53
C VAL A 166 12.52 5.59 -10.11
N THR A 167 13.00 6.83 -9.91
CA THR A 167 14.33 7.27 -10.35
C THR A 167 15.44 6.77 -9.43
N THR A 168 15.27 6.94 -8.12
CA THR A 168 16.30 6.63 -7.11
C THR A 168 16.28 5.16 -6.65
N GLY A 169 15.15 4.46 -6.85
CA GLY A 169 15.02 3.02 -6.58
C GLY A 169 15.48 2.62 -5.18
N ALA A 170 16.49 1.79 -5.13
CA ALA A 170 17.03 1.17 -3.93
C ALA A 170 17.45 2.11 -2.79
N GLU A 171 17.85 3.35 -3.10
CA GLU A 171 18.31 4.31 -2.09
C GLU A 171 17.20 4.74 -1.11
N CYS A 172 15.94 4.47 -1.46
CA CYS A 172 14.78 4.88 -0.66
C CYS A 172 14.25 3.79 0.27
N ILE A 173 14.79 2.56 0.21
CA ILE A 173 14.31 1.43 1.02
C ILE A 173 15.26 1.18 2.19
N PRO A 174 14.75 1.16 3.43
CA PRO A 174 15.56 0.82 4.59
C PRO A 174 16.09 -0.62 4.52
N GLY A 175 17.36 -0.82 4.91
CA GLY A 175 17.96 -2.14 5.02
C GLY A 175 18.73 -2.58 3.76
N ALA A 176 18.90 -3.90 3.59
CA ALA A 176 19.67 -4.51 2.51
C ALA A 176 18.84 -4.81 1.24
N SER A 177 17.61 -4.30 1.16
CA SER A 177 16.73 -4.50 0.01
C SER A 177 17.08 -3.55 -1.13
N SER A 178 16.95 -4.03 -2.36
CA SER A 178 17.13 -3.22 -3.57
C SER A 178 15.95 -3.42 -4.52
N ILE A 179 15.60 -2.35 -5.26
CA ILE A 179 14.60 -2.40 -6.34
C ILE A 179 15.26 -1.92 -7.62
N HIS A 180 15.07 -2.68 -8.67
CA HIS A 180 15.52 -2.32 -10.00
C HIS A 180 14.32 -2.31 -10.96
N PHE A 181 14.16 -1.20 -11.69
CA PHE A 181 13.20 -1.08 -12.79
C PHE A 181 13.97 -1.09 -14.10
N ASP A 182 13.64 -2.02 -14.99
CA ASP A 182 14.18 -1.93 -16.36
C ASP A 182 13.66 -0.67 -17.07
N GLU A 183 14.31 -0.28 -18.15
CA GLU A 183 14.05 0.98 -18.85
C GLU A 183 12.61 1.06 -19.41
N VAL A 184 12.08 -0.06 -19.92
CA VAL A 184 10.72 -0.15 -20.46
C VAL A 184 9.71 -0.04 -19.34
N ALA A 185 9.91 -0.78 -18.23
CA ALA A 185 9.06 -0.72 -17.05
C ALA A 185 9.04 0.70 -16.46
N ARG A 186 10.20 1.32 -16.30
CA ARG A 186 10.33 2.72 -15.81
C ARG A 186 9.54 3.69 -16.67
N SER A 187 9.69 3.62 -17.98
CA SER A 187 8.97 4.47 -18.94
C SER A 187 7.43 4.27 -18.84
N ARG A 188 6.97 3.02 -18.66
CA ARG A 188 5.56 2.69 -18.47
C ARG A 188 5.00 3.21 -17.15
N ILE A 189 5.76 3.07 -16.06
CA ILE A 189 5.38 3.59 -14.74
C ILE A 189 5.26 5.12 -14.80
N TYR A 190 6.20 5.82 -15.43
CA TYR A 190 6.12 7.28 -15.61
C TYR A 190 4.87 7.70 -16.36
N ARG A 191 4.56 7.07 -17.50
CA ARG A 191 3.33 7.34 -18.24
C ARG A 191 2.08 7.08 -17.39
N ALA A 192 2.06 6.01 -16.61
CA ALA A 192 0.97 5.71 -15.70
C ALA A 192 0.81 6.77 -14.59
N ILE A 193 1.92 7.25 -13.99
CA ILE A 193 1.91 8.34 -13.01
C ILE A 193 1.35 9.63 -13.63
N ASP A 194 1.74 9.94 -14.87
CA ASP A 194 1.34 11.17 -15.55
C ASP A 194 -0.15 11.18 -15.89
N SER A 195 -0.66 10.06 -16.40
CA SER A 195 -2.06 9.89 -16.76
C SER A 195 -2.97 9.69 -15.55
N ALA A 196 -2.43 9.24 -14.41
CA ALA A 196 -3.22 8.94 -13.21
C ALA A 196 -3.82 10.20 -12.57
N SER A 197 -5.11 10.13 -12.26
CA SER A 197 -5.79 11.13 -11.42
C SER A 197 -5.66 10.77 -9.94
N LEU A 198 -4.47 10.95 -9.38
CA LEU A 198 -4.12 10.53 -8.01
C LEU A 198 -4.84 11.30 -6.89
N ASN A 199 -5.53 12.38 -7.24
CA ASN A 199 -6.39 13.14 -6.33
C ASN A 199 -7.89 12.96 -6.62
N SER A 200 -8.25 11.91 -7.36
CA SER A 200 -9.64 11.68 -7.75
C SER A 200 -10.49 11.16 -6.57
N VAL A 201 -11.78 11.52 -6.60
CA VAL A 201 -12.79 10.95 -5.66
C VAL A 201 -12.85 9.44 -5.77
N ARG A 202 -12.60 8.91 -6.97
CA ARG A 202 -12.61 7.46 -7.23
C ARG A 202 -11.54 6.73 -6.41
N LEU A 203 -10.32 7.28 -6.33
CA LEU A 203 -9.26 6.72 -5.51
C LEU A 203 -9.65 6.67 -4.03
N LEU A 204 -10.26 7.77 -3.52
CA LEU A 204 -10.75 7.83 -2.15
C LEU A 204 -11.86 6.81 -1.90
N LEU A 205 -12.79 6.67 -2.85
CA LEU A 205 -13.88 5.69 -2.77
C LEU A 205 -13.39 4.26 -2.80
N ASP A 206 -12.42 3.94 -3.64
CA ASP A 206 -11.85 2.60 -3.74
C ASP A 206 -11.12 2.24 -2.42
N ALA A 207 -10.31 3.15 -1.87
CA ALA A 207 -9.63 2.96 -0.59
C ALA A 207 -10.63 2.82 0.59
N TYR A 208 -11.67 3.67 0.61
CA TYR A 208 -12.73 3.63 1.61
C TYR A 208 -13.50 2.29 1.59
N LYS A 209 -13.94 1.86 0.41
CA LYS A 209 -14.70 0.60 0.26
C LYS A 209 -13.89 -0.61 0.71
N LEU A 210 -12.62 -0.65 0.31
CA LEU A 210 -11.72 -1.74 0.70
C LEU A 210 -11.54 -1.79 2.23
N LEU A 211 -11.31 -0.63 2.85
CA LEU A 211 -11.12 -0.56 4.29
C LEU A 211 -12.43 -0.87 5.05
N LYS A 212 -13.58 -0.34 4.59
CA LYS A 212 -14.91 -0.67 5.13
C LYS A 212 -15.15 -2.17 5.09
N TYR A 213 -14.86 -2.83 3.96
CA TYR A 213 -14.99 -4.28 3.82
C TYR A 213 -14.12 -5.04 4.83
N LYS A 214 -12.86 -4.62 4.97
CA LYS A 214 -11.90 -5.24 5.90
C LYS A 214 -12.33 -5.10 7.37
N LEU A 215 -12.89 -3.94 7.75
CA LEU A 215 -13.28 -3.65 9.13
C LEU A 215 -14.70 -4.13 9.48
N GLY A 216 -15.56 -4.36 8.48
CA GLY A 216 -16.98 -4.67 8.69
C GLY A 216 -17.80 -3.49 9.26
N ARG A 217 -17.24 -2.29 9.31
CA ARG A 217 -17.87 -1.04 9.80
C ARG A 217 -17.45 0.16 8.97
N ILE A 218 -18.12 1.30 9.14
CA ILE A 218 -17.69 2.59 8.58
C ILE A 218 -16.31 2.93 9.19
N PRO A 219 -15.27 3.13 8.37
CA PRO A 219 -13.95 3.52 8.85
C PRO A 219 -13.95 4.91 9.49
N GLU A 220 -13.15 5.09 10.52
CA GLU A 220 -12.75 6.39 11.04
C GLU A 220 -11.48 6.90 10.33
N LEU A 221 -11.14 8.18 10.44
CA LEU A 221 -9.92 8.71 9.82
C LEU A 221 -8.65 8.02 10.34
N ALA A 222 -8.63 7.63 11.61
CA ALA A 222 -7.50 6.90 12.21
C ALA A 222 -7.30 5.52 11.58
N ASP A 223 -8.38 4.83 11.21
CA ASP A 223 -8.28 3.51 10.59
C ASP A 223 -7.48 3.53 9.27
N PHE A 224 -7.55 4.64 8.50
CA PHE A 224 -6.78 4.76 7.26
C PHE A 224 -5.27 4.82 7.53
N GLU A 225 -4.86 5.42 8.63
CA GLU A 225 -3.45 5.46 9.06
C GLU A 225 -3.00 4.12 9.63
N GLU A 226 -3.78 3.52 10.54
CA GLU A 226 -3.48 2.24 11.18
C GLU A 226 -3.37 1.09 10.18
N HIS A 227 -4.23 1.08 9.17
CA HIS A 227 -4.25 0.03 8.15
C HIS A 227 -3.46 0.36 6.89
N ALA A 228 -2.65 1.41 6.91
CA ALA A 228 -1.79 1.79 5.79
C ALA A 228 -2.53 1.91 4.45
N SER A 229 -3.78 2.40 4.46
CA SER A 229 -4.64 2.43 3.28
C SER A 229 -4.32 3.62 2.36
N ILE A 230 -4.70 4.81 2.79
CA ILE A 230 -4.43 6.07 2.09
C ILE A 230 -4.23 7.16 3.14
N ASP A 231 -3.45 8.19 2.84
CA ASP A 231 -3.28 9.35 3.71
C ASP A 231 -4.65 9.99 4.01
N ALA A 232 -5.05 9.95 5.29
CA ALA A 232 -6.33 10.45 5.77
C ALA A 232 -6.55 11.93 5.45
N SER A 233 -5.46 12.72 5.34
CA SER A 233 -5.51 14.12 4.97
C SER A 233 -6.16 14.37 3.59
N LYS A 234 -6.14 13.38 2.69
CA LYS A 234 -6.78 13.49 1.38
C LYS A 234 -8.31 13.66 1.44
N PHE A 235 -8.94 13.16 2.50
CA PHE A 235 -10.36 13.43 2.75
C PHE A 235 -10.60 14.86 3.22
N LEU A 236 -9.59 15.49 3.82
CA LEU A 236 -9.67 16.83 4.42
C LEU A 236 -9.26 17.95 3.45
N LEU A 237 -8.35 17.69 2.51
CA LEU A 237 -7.76 18.69 1.61
C LEU A 237 -8.65 19.09 0.42
N ARG A 238 -9.84 18.52 0.28
CA ARG A 238 -10.79 19.01 -0.72
C ARG A 238 -11.35 20.36 -0.23
N LYS A 239 -11.04 21.43 -0.98
CA LYS A 239 -11.40 22.81 -0.66
C LYS A 239 -12.86 22.90 -0.19
N GLY A 240 -13.06 23.27 1.08
CA GLY A 240 -14.38 23.46 1.68
C GLY A 240 -15.13 22.17 2.08
N SER A 241 -14.46 21.00 2.16
CA SER A 241 -15.10 19.75 2.57
C SER A 241 -14.40 19.10 3.78
N SER A 242 -15.09 18.17 4.41
CA SER A 242 -14.61 17.36 5.52
C SER A 242 -14.88 15.87 5.25
N TYR A 243 -14.36 14.99 6.10
CA TYR A 243 -14.70 13.55 6.03
C TYR A 243 -16.19 13.30 6.24
N TYR A 244 -16.86 14.10 7.08
CA TYR A 244 -18.32 14.07 7.23
C TYR A 244 -19.03 14.30 5.88
N ASP A 245 -18.59 15.30 5.09
CA ASP A 245 -19.17 15.57 3.78
C ASP A 245 -18.98 14.39 2.81
N PHE A 246 -17.85 13.71 2.91
CA PHE A 246 -17.59 12.51 2.15
C PHE A 246 -18.57 11.37 2.54
N LEU A 247 -18.73 11.11 3.85
CA LEU A 247 -19.66 10.09 4.34
C LEU A 247 -21.10 10.39 3.95
N VAL A 248 -21.60 11.61 4.20
CA VAL A 248 -22.97 12.01 3.81
C VAL A 248 -23.25 11.83 2.33
N LYS A 249 -22.24 12.03 1.49
CA LYS A 249 -22.40 11.95 0.02
C LYS A 249 -22.26 10.54 -0.54
N TYR A 250 -21.37 9.73 0.02
CA TYR A 250 -20.93 8.48 -0.60
C TYR A 250 -21.20 7.22 0.22
N GLU A 251 -21.61 7.35 1.51
CA GLU A 251 -21.90 6.22 2.38
C GLU A 251 -23.40 6.13 2.67
N PRO A 252 -24.11 5.20 2.03
CA PRO A 252 -25.56 5.06 2.21
C PRO A 252 -25.96 4.71 3.64
N ASP A 253 -25.12 3.96 4.37
CA ASP A 253 -25.39 3.51 5.73
C ASP A 253 -25.13 4.59 6.79
N TYR A 254 -24.61 5.77 6.39
CA TYR A 254 -24.30 6.87 7.29
C TYR A 254 -25.54 7.75 7.54
N SER A 255 -26.13 7.61 8.72
CA SER A 255 -27.40 8.26 9.08
C SER A 255 -27.26 9.54 9.90
N GLU A 256 -26.07 9.81 10.48
CA GLU A 256 -25.87 10.99 11.31
C GLU A 256 -25.96 12.28 10.49
N ARG A 257 -26.64 13.28 11.07
CA ARG A 257 -26.80 14.61 10.46
C ARG A 257 -26.45 15.68 11.47
N LEU A 258 -25.50 16.53 11.10
CA LEU A 258 -25.04 17.66 11.89
C LEU A 258 -25.81 18.92 11.53
N SER A 259 -25.94 19.86 12.49
CA SER A 259 -26.46 21.18 12.20
C SER A 259 -25.52 21.96 11.27
N ASP A 260 -26.04 22.94 10.52
CA ASP A 260 -25.26 23.79 9.61
C ASP A 260 -24.07 24.46 10.31
N ALA A 261 -24.29 24.90 11.57
CA ALA A 261 -23.24 25.50 12.37
C ALA A 261 -22.12 24.48 12.71
N ALA A 262 -22.46 23.23 13.02
CA ALA A 262 -21.50 22.18 13.28
C ALA A 262 -20.73 21.80 12.02
N VAL A 263 -21.40 21.68 10.87
CA VAL A 263 -20.77 21.42 9.57
C VAL A 263 -19.77 22.51 9.20
N LYS A 264 -20.13 23.80 9.39
CA LYS A 264 -19.21 24.92 9.14
C LYS A 264 -17.95 24.83 10.01
N ARG A 265 -18.10 24.54 11.31
CA ARG A 265 -16.96 24.39 12.24
C ARG A 265 -16.07 23.21 11.84
N LEU A 266 -16.69 22.05 11.52
CA LEU A 266 -15.96 20.87 11.11
C LEU A 266 -15.17 21.08 9.80
N ARG A 267 -15.77 21.74 8.82
CA ARG A 267 -15.09 22.12 7.58
C ARG A 267 -13.94 23.10 7.85
N TRP A 268 -14.13 24.06 8.74
CA TRP A 268 -13.07 24.98 9.13
C TRP A 268 -11.90 24.21 9.75
N CYS A 269 -12.15 23.34 10.75
CA CYS A 269 -11.13 22.48 11.35
C CYS A 269 -10.41 21.63 10.31
N SER A 270 -11.15 20.97 9.41
CA SER A 270 -10.60 20.13 8.37
C SER A 270 -9.65 20.89 7.44
N ASN A 271 -10.04 22.10 7.01
CA ASN A 271 -9.25 22.86 6.04
C ASN A 271 -8.05 23.61 6.65
N HIS A 272 -8.13 24.02 7.93
CA HIS A 272 -7.07 24.81 8.57
C HIS A 272 -6.15 23.97 9.46
N LEU A 273 -6.66 22.87 10.01
CA LEU A 273 -5.92 22.06 10.99
C LEU A 273 -5.64 20.64 10.50
N GLY A 274 -6.32 20.17 9.47
CA GLY A 274 -6.17 18.79 8.96
C GLY A 274 -4.79 18.45 8.40
N SER A 275 -3.98 19.45 8.07
CA SER A 275 -2.58 19.30 7.64
C SER A 275 -1.57 19.80 8.67
N ALA A 276 -2.01 20.05 9.92
CA ALA A 276 -1.15 20.55 10.97
C ALA A 276 0.01 19.58 11.26
N LEU A 277 1.24 20.13 11.28
CA LEU A 277 2.46 19.37 11.52
C LEU A 277 2.89 19.39 13.00
N ARG A 278 2.15 20.08 13.85
CA ARG A 278 2.46 20.21 15.28
C ARG A 278 1.22 19.92 16.13
N PRO A 279 1.38 19.42 17.35
CA PRO A 279 0.26 19.02 18.21
C PRO A 279 -0.51 20.21 18.83
N SER A 280 0.04 21.42 18.80
CA SER A 280 -0.48 22.56 19.57
C SER A 280 -1.92 22.91 19.24
N GLU A 281 -2.28 22.94 17.97
CA GLU A 281 -3.64 23.24 17.50
C GLU A 281 -4.63 22.14 17.91
N ALA A 282 -4.23 20.87 17.83
CA ALA A 282 -5.03 19.74 18.27
C ALA A 282 -5.27 19.78 19.79
N LEU A 283 -4.23 20.13 20.58
CA LEU A 283 -4.34 20.28 22.02
C LEU A 283 -5.25 21.43 22.45
N VAL A 284 -5.28 22.53 21.66
CA VAL A 284 -6.27 23.62 21.87
C VAL A 284 -7.69 23.12 21.61
N LEU A 285 -7.92 22.39 20.49
CA LEU A 285 -9.25 21.82 20.21
C LEU A 285 -9.66 20.83 21.31
N GLN A 286 -8.75 20.02 21.81
CA GLN A 286 -9.03 19.10 22.91
C GLN A 286 -9.43 19.89 24.18
N ALA A 287 -8.71 20.97 24.51
CA ALA A 287 -9.07 21.82 25.66
C ALA A 287 -10.46 22.46 25.50
N VAL A 288 -10.84 22.86 24.27
CA VAL A 288 -12.20 23.35 23.98
C VAL A 288 -13.25 22.26 24.24
N LEU A 289 -13.01 21.03 23.80
CA LEU A 289 -13.92 19.89 24.01
C LEU A 289 -14.04 19.53 25.51
N GLU A 290 -12.97 19.72 26.28
CA GLU A 290 -12.95 19.55 27.74
C GLU A 290 -13.64 20.70 28.48
N GLY A 291 -14.12 21.75 27.80
CA GLY A 291 -14.79 22.90 28.39
C GLY A 291 -13.87 23.85 29.17
N ARG A 292 -12.56 23.83 28.85
CA ARG A 292 -11.59 24.73 29.53
C ARG A 292 -11.84 26.20 29.15
N SER A 293 -11.91 27.06 30.14
CA SER A 293 -12.13 28.50 29.91
C SER A 293 -10.85 29.26 29.53
N ASP A 294 -9.69 28.87 30.09
CA ASP A 294 -8.37 29.41 29.75
C ASP A 294 -7.63 28.45 28.82
N LEU A 295 -7.81 28.64 27.51
CA LEU A 295 -7.20 27.80 26.49
C LEU A 295 -5.67 27.96 26.42
N ARG A 296 -5.15 29.13 26.80
CA ARG A 296 -3.71 29.40 26.82
C ARG A 296 -3.02 28.66 27.94
N ALA A 297 -3.57 28.70 29.16
CA ALA A 297 -3.07 27.94 30.29
C ALA A 297 -3.19 26.44 30.05
N ALA A 298 -4.32 25.99 29.50
CA ALA A 298 -4.53 24.58 29.13
C ALA A 298 -3.51 24.07 28.09
N LEU A 299 -3.18 24.89 27.07
CA LEU A 299 -2.17 24.55 26.08
C LEU A 299 -0.78 24.41 26.70
N ILE A 300 -0.38 25.36 27.59
CA ILE A 300 0.91 25.30 28.29
C ILE A 300 0.99 24.05 29.15
N GLU A 301 -0.05 23.74 29.91
CA GLU A 301 -0.15 22.55 30.75
C GLU A 301 0.04 21.27 29.91
N LYS A 302 -0.73 21.12 28.83
CA LYS A 302 -0.67 19.93 27.96
C LYS A 302 0.66 19.78 27.23
N LEU A 303 1.27 20.86 26.76
CA LEU A 303 2.58 20.82 26.12
C LEU A 303 3.72 20.49 27.11
N SER A 304 3.58 20.89 28.38
CA SER A 304 4.58 20.62 29.41
C SER A 304 4.52 19.19 29.95
N ALA A 305 3.40 18.49 29.74
CA ALA A 305 3.21 17.11 30.13
C ALA A 305 3.81 16.12 29.10
N GLU A 306 4.06 14.89 29.55
CA GLU A 306 4.40 13.78 28.64
C GLU A 306 3.22 13.52 27.64
N PRO A 307 3.48 13.14 26.40
CA PRO A 307 4.80 12.81 25.81
C PRO A 307 5.56 14.03 25.25
N TYR A 308 5.01 15.25 25.34
CA TYR A 308 5.58 16.40 24.62
C TYR A 308 6.75 17.05 25.35
N SER A 309 6.65 17.19 26.69
CA SER A 309 7.67 17.81 27.56
C SER A 309 8.24 19.13 26.99
N PHE A 310 7.37 19.95 26.38
CA PHE A 310 7.74 21.14 25.62
C PHE A 310 7.36 22.44 26.35
N LYS A 311 8.35 23.32 26.56
CA LYS A 311 8.12 24.65 27.15
C LYS A 311 7.74 25.65 26.06
N ALA A 312 6.46 26.01 26.00
CA ALA A 312 5.96 26.97 25.04
C ALA A 312 6.49 28.38 25.27
N SER A 313 7.12 28.99 24.27
CA SER A 313 7.54 30.39 24.30
C SER A 313 6.35 31.33 24.05
N PRO A 314 6.42 32.62 24.46
CA PRO A 314 5.40 33.60 24.13
C PRO A 314 5.15 33.75 22.60
N ALA A 315 6.21 33.60 21.78
CA ALA A 315 6.10 33.64 20.33
C ALA A 315 5.34 32.44 19.79
N HIS A 316 5.59 31.24 20.35
CA HIS A 316 4.87 30.02 19.99
C HIS A 316 3.37 30.15 20.29
N LEU A 317 3.00 30.63 21.48
CA LEU A 317 1.61 30.83 21.89
C LEU A 317 0.89 31.83 20.99
N ARG A 318 1.53 32.96 20.65
CA ARG A 318 0.96 33.96 19.69
C ARG A 318 0.74 33.34 18.32
N ASN A 319 1.68 32.50 17.86
CA ASN A 319 1.58 31.84 16.56
C ASN A 319 0.37 30.87 16.54
N VAL A 320 0.20 30.05 17.58
CA VAL A 320 -0.96 29.16 17.71
C VAL A 320 -2.28 29.98 17.74
N GLU A 321 -2.32 31.08 18.47
CA GLU A 321 -3.47 31.96 18.50
C GLU A 321 -3.78 32.54 17.12
N CYS A 322 -2.78 32.97 16.36
CA CYS A 322 -2.98 33.46 14.99
C CYS A 322 -3.57 32.38 14.08
N VAL A 323 -3.07 31.14 14.16
CA VAL A 323 -3.62 30.01 13.39
C VAL A 323 -5.07 29.72 13.79
N MET A 324 -5.34 29.59 15.10
CA MET A 324 -6.68 29.27 15.61
C MET A 324 -7.72 30.37 15.35
N THR A 325 -7.29 31.63 15.19
CA THR A 325 -8.18 32.77 14.93
C THR A 325 -8.17 33.21 13.46
N ALA A 326 -7.36 32.59 12.59
CA ALA A 326 -7.13 32.93 11.18
C ALA A 326 -6.78 34.45 10.99
N LYS A 327 -6.14 35.08 11.97
CA LYS A 327 -5.78 36.52 11.90
C LYS A 327 -4.76 36.85 10.81
N PHE A 328 -3.97 35.86 10.39
CA PHE A 328 -2.99 36.02 9.30
C PHE A 328 -3.64 36.15 7.90
N GLU A 329 -4.91 35.79 7.74
CA GLU A 329 -5.62 35.94 6.47
C GLU A 329 -6.18 37.35 6.26
N ARG A 330 -6.15 38.21 7.30
CA ARG A 330 -6.78 39.55 7.27
C ARG A 330 -5.85 40.68 6.80
N THR A 331 -4.57 40.42 6.60
CA THR A 331 -3.57 41.45 6.25
C THR A 331 -3.43 41.74 4.76
N ALA A 332 -4.28 41.17 3.90
CA ALA A 332 -4.21 41.41 2.46
C ALA A 332 -5.23 42.44 1.93
N ASN A 333 -6.16 42.98 2.74
CA ASN A 333 -7.22 43.89 2.29
C ASN A 333 -7.68 44.90 3.34
N ASP A 334 -6.78 45.42 4.18
CA ASP A 334 -7.03 46.64 4.95
C ASP A 334 -6.18 47.81 4.45
#